data_880ff2771fe408cfd7dd3fdca76b8d2c
#
_entry.id   880ff2771fe408cfd7dd3fdca76b8d2c
#
_cell.length_a   1.000
_cell.length_b   1.000
_cell.length_c   1.000
_cell.angle_alpha   90.00
_cell.angle_beta   90.00
_cell.angle_gamma   90.00
#
_symmetry.space_group_name_H-M   'P 1'
#
loop_
_entity.id
_entity.type
_entity.pdbx_description
1 polymer ?
#
loop_
_entity_poly.entity_id
_entity_poly.type
_entity_poly.pdbx_seq_one_letter_code
_entity_poly.pdbx_strand_id
1 'polypeptide(L)'
;HDFAGGTSSRSTKLLHGGVRYLAQGNVSLVREALAERAAVMNVAPHLAQPLPFVMPSYRWWQTPFYGLGLKLYDLLAGKAGLGHTELLDTEQTCQALPGVKPEGLKGGVKYWDGQFDDARLALALARTVERAGGHLFNYMKVSHLQGLTGGRPDGARFELTLENRREMGEYKVLARSVVNATGVWVDALRKQSLTDSGQAQP
;
A
#
# COMPACT_ATOMS: atom_id res chain seq x y z
N HIS A 1 9.41 16.75 -5.34
CA HIS A 1 7.97 16.49 -5.43
C HIS A 1 7.28 16.88 -4.13
N ASP A 2 5.98 17.17 -4.20
CA ASP A 2 5.12 17.22 -3.03
C ASP A 2 5.03 15.85 -2.36
N PHE A 3 4.62 15.83 -1.10
CA PHE A 3 4.29 14.58 -0.42
C PHE A 3 3.21 13.83 -1.20
N ALA A 4 3.33 12.52 -1.27
CA ALA A 4 2.47 11.66 -2.07
C ALA A 4 2.46 11.93 -3.59
N GLY A 5 3.38 12.72 -4.14
CA GLY A 5 3.42 13.05 -5.57
C GLY A 5 3.72 11.88 -6.53
N GLY A 6 4.11 10.73 -5.99
CA GLY A 6 4.37 9.48 -6.74
C GLY A 6 3.22 8.47 -6.68
N THR A 7 3.56 7.20 -6.53
CA THR A 7 2.63 6.06 -6.49
C THR A 7 1.61 6.15 -5.34
N SER A 8 2.00 6.77 -4.21
CA SER A 8 1.16 6.85 -3.00
C SER A 8 -0.18 7.57 -3.20
N SER A 9 -0.31 8.43 -4.21
CA SER A 9 -1.59 9.10 -4.55
C SER A 9 -2.24 8.55 -5.82
N ARG A 10 -1.65 7.52 -6.43
CA ARG A 10 -2.10 6.90 -7.68
C ARG A 10 -2.44 5.42 -7.50
N SER A 11 -2.80 5.04 -6.29
CA SER A 11 -3.29 3.70 -5.97
C SER A 11 -4.73 3.52 -6.43
N THR A 12 -5.25 2.30 -6.33
CA THR A 12 -6.68 2.02 -6.54
C THR A 12 -7.57 2.56 -5.43
N LYS A 13 -6.98 3.18 -4.39
CA LYS A 13 -7.64 3.67 -3.18
C LYS A 13 -8.37 2.58 -2.38
N LEU A 14 -7.92 1.35 -2.54
CA LEU A 14 -8.49 0.18 -1.88
C LEU A 14 -7.52 -0.38 -0.84
N LEU A 15 -8.02 -0.55 0.38
CA LEU A 15 -7.40 -1.31 1.45
C LEU A 15 -7.94 -2.73 1.40
N HIS A 16 -7.39 -3.54 0.51
CA HIS A 16 -7.88 -4.90 0.29
C HIS A 16 -7.05 -5.94 1.05
N GLY A 17 -7.74 -6.95 1.60
CA GLY A 17 -7.10 -8.09 2.26
C GLY A 17 -6.56 -9.14 1.29
N GLY A 18 -6.50 -8.83 -0.02
CA GLY A 18 -5.83 -9.68 -1.01
C GLY A 18 -6.58 -10.96 -1.35
N VAL A 19 -7.90 -10.91 -1.53
CA VAL A 19 -8.73 -12.08 -1.89
C VAL A 19 -8.19 -12.90 -3.07
N ARG A 20 -7.43 -12.28 -3.99
CA ARG A 20 -6.79 -12.97 -5.11
C ARG A 20 -5.72 -13.96 -4.66
N TYR A 21 -5.02 -13.68 -3.58
CA TYR A 21 -4.00 -14.57 -3.02
C TYR A 21 -4.61 -15.79 -2.34
N LEU A 22 -5.88 -15.69 -1.90
CA LEU A 22 -6.61 -16.85 -1.40
C LEU A 22 -6.80 -17.90 -2.49
N ALA A 23 -7.14 -17.46 -3.71
CA ALA A 23 -7.25 -18.36 -4.88
C ALA A 23 -5.90 -19.02 -5.26
N GLN A 24 -4.78 -18.45 -4.82
CA GLN A 24 -3.42 -19.00 -5.00
C GLN A 24 -2.97 -19.85 -3.80
N GLY A 25 -3.82 -20.05 -2.79
CA GLY A 25 -3.49 -20.83 -1.58
C GLY A 25 -2.62 -20.07 -0.56
N ASN A 26 -2.32 -18.79 -0.78
CA ASN A 26 -1.46 -18.03 0.13
C ASN A 26 -2.24 -17.41 1.30
N VAL A 27 -2.65 -18.26 2.25
CA VAL A 27 -3.47 -17.88 3.41
C VAL A 27 -2.72 -16.95 4.37
N SER A 28 -1.40 -17.11 4.53
CA SER A 28 -0.60 -16.28 5.44
C SER A 28 -0.61 -14.82 4.98
N LEU A 29 -0.38 -14.57 3.69
CA LEU A 29 -0.41 -13.23 3.12
C LEU A 29 -1.79 -12.58 3.24
N VAL A 30 -2.88 -13.35 3.09
CA VAL A 30 -4.25 -12.86 3.27
C VAL A 30 -4.47 -12.42 4.72
N ARG A 31 -4.04 -13.22 5.70
CA ARG A 31 -4.16 -12.84 7.13
C ARG A 31 -3.39 -11.58 7.47
N GLU A 32 -2.17 -11.47 6.99
CA GLU A 32 -1.34 -10.28 7.16
C GLU A 32 -2.02 -9.04 6.55
N ALA A 33 -2.45 -9.12 5.30
CA ALA A 33 -3.14 -8.02 4.62
C ALA A 33 -4.44 -7.61 5.33
N LEU A 34 -5.20 -8.56 5.88
CA LEU A 34 -6.41 -8.28 6.66
C LEU A 34 -6.09 -7.58 7.98
N ALA A 35 -5.01 -7.98 8.66
CA ALA A 35 -4.54 -7.33 9.88
C ALA A 35 -4.07 -5.90 9.62
N GLU A 36 -3.28 -5.69 8.57
CA GLU A 36 -2.82 -4.35 8.14
C GLU A 36 -3.98 -3.45 7.73
N ARG A 37 -4.97 -3.98 7.00
CA ARG A 37 -6.21 -3.26 6.69
C ARG A 37 -6.90 -2.76 7.95
N ALA A 38 -7.09 -3.64 8.93
CA ALA A 38 -7.72 -3.29 10.20
C ALA A 38 -6.90 -2.25 10.97
N ALA A 39 -5.57 -2.37 10.98
CA ALA A 39 -4.69 -1.39 11.61
C ALA A 39 -4.87 0.00 11.00
N VAL A 40 -4.84 0.13 9.66
CA VAL A 40 -5.05 1.41 8.98
C VAL A 40 -6.43 1.99 9.30
N MET A 41 -7.49 1.18 9.27
CA MET A 41 -8.85 1.63 9.57
C MET A 41 -9.00 2.09 11.03
N ASN A 42 -8.27 1.48 11.96
CA ASN A 42 -8.26 1.88 13.37
C ASN A 42 -7.49 3.18 13.63
N VAL A 43 -6.34 3.36 12.97
CA VAL A 43 -5.49 4.55 13.20
C VAL A 43 -5.92 5.76 12.39
N ALA A 44 -6.63 5.55 11.28
CA ALA A 44 -7.11 6.62 10.40
C ALA A 44 -8.59 6.46 9.99
N PRO A 45 -9.54 6.33 10.95
CA PRO A 45 -10.96 6.07 10.66
C PRO A 45 -11.63 7.18 9.86
N HIS A 46 -11.08 8.37 9.87
CA HIS A 46 -11.56 9.52 9.08
C HIS A 46 -11.08 9.53 7.63
N LEU A 47 -10.17 8.63 7.27
CA LEU A 47 -9.60 8.50 5.92
C LEU A 47 -9.89 7.14 5.28
N ALA A 48 -10.33 6.17 6.06
CA ALA A 48 -10.60 4.81 5.60
C ALA A 48 -11.99 4.37 6.06
N GLN A 49 -12.73 3.71 5.18
CA GLN A 49 -14.09 3.24 5.44
C GLN A 49 -14.37 1.91 4.75
N PRO A 50 -15.29 1.09 5.28
CA PRO A 50 -15.77 -0.10 4.59
C PRO A 50 -16.44 0.25 3.26
N LEU A 51 -16.17 -0.56 2.23
CA LEU A 51 -16.79 -0.45 0.91
C LEU A 51 -17.32 -1.82 0.49
N PRO A 52 -18.62 -1.94 0.11
CA PRO A 52 -19.16 -3.16 -0.46
C PRO A 52 -18.72 -3.30 -1.92
N PHE A 53 -18.37 -4.50 -2.29
CA PHE A 53 -18.06 -4.92 -3.65
C PHE A 53 -19.07 -5.95 -4.12
N VAL A 54 -19.43 -5.90 -5.37
CA VAL A 54 -20.30 -6.90 -6.00
C VAL A 54 -19.55 -7.55 -7.16
N MET A 55 -19.44 -8.87 -7.11
CA MET A 55 -18.86 -9.68 -8.18
C MET A 55 -20.02 -10.34 -8.94
N PRO A 56 -20.36 -9.86 -10.15
CA PRO A 56 -21.43 -10.44 -10.94
C PRO A 56 -21.04 -11.82 -11.48
N SER A 57 -21.99 -12.71 -11.61
CA SER A 57 -21.83 -14.08 -12.10
C SER A 57 -22.68 -14.32 -13.33
N TYR A 58 -22.08 -14.78 -14.43
CA TYR A 58 -22.75 -15.09 -15.70
C TYR A 58 -22.86 -16.60 -15.96
N ARG A 59 -22.22 -17.43 -15.11
CA ARG A 59 -22.31 -18.88 -15.16
C ARG A 59 -22.88 -19.39 -13.84
N TRP A 60 -23.70 -20.40 -13.88
CA TRP A 60 -24.40 -20.95 -12.72
C TRP A 60 -23.49 -21.40 -11.57
N TRP A 61 -22.24 -21.84 -11.88
CA TRP A 61 -21.26 -22.30 -10.89
C TRP A 61 -20.47 -21.17 -10.22
N GLN A 62 -20.45 -19.95 -10.82
CA GLN A 62 -19.61 -18.85 -10.33
C GLN A 62 -20.06 -18.33 -8.97
N THR A 63 -21.37 -18.12 -8.79
CA THR A 63 -21.90 -17.62 -7.51
C THR A 63 -21.57 -18.54 -6.34
N PRO A 64 -21.81 -19.87 -6.38
CA PRO A 64 -21.45 -20.75 -5.27
C PRO A 64 -19.91 -20.84 -5.09
N PHE A 65 -19.14 -20.86 -6.17
CA PHE A 65 -17.69 -20.94 -6.10
C PHE A 65 -17.07 -19.70 -5.45
N TYR A 66 -17.41 -18.52 -5.94
CA TYR A 66 -16.93 -17.25 -5.37
C TYR A 66 -17.48 -17.04 -3.95
N GLY A 67 -18.73 -17.40 -3.72
CA GLY A 67 -19.35 -17.31 -2.40
C GLY A 67 -18.63 -18.14 -1.36
N LEU A 68 -18.22 -19.36 -1.68
CA LEU A 68 -17.42 -20.20 -0.77
C LEU A 68 -16.06 -19.57 -0.47
N GLY A 69 -15.35 -19.10 -1.50
CA GLY A 69 -14.05 -18.45 -1.33
C GLY A 69 -14.13 -17.17 -0.50
N LEU A 70 -15.15 -16.35 -0.73
CA LEU A 70 -15.36 -15.10 0.02
C LEU A 70 -15.85 -15.35 1.45
N LYS A 71 -16.63 -16.39 1.71
CA LYS A 71 -16.96 -16.81 3.09
C LYS A 71 -15.74 -17.29 3.86
N LEU A 72 -14.81 -17.98 3.19
CA LEU A 72 -13.51 -18.32 3.79
C LEU A 72 -12.69 -17.06 4.08
N TYR A 73 -12.73 -16.07 3.19
CA TYR A 73 -12.10 -14.77 3.42
C TYR A 73 -12.68 -14.06 4.64
N ASP A 74 -14.01 -14.05 4.82
CA ASP A 74 -14.66 -13.51 6.02
C ASP A 74 -14.23 -14.25 7.29
N LEU A 75 -14.12 -15.58 7.23
CA LEU A 75 -13.64 -16.38 8.35
C LEU A 75 -12.19 -16.03 8.73
N LEU A 76 -11.32 -15.83 7.74
CA LEU A 76 -9.94 -15.42 7.96
C LEU A 76 -9.83 -14.00 8.52
N ALA A 77 -10.75 -13.11 8.14
CA ALA A 77 -10.82 -11.76 8.67
C ALA A 77 -11.26 -11.74 10.15
N GLY A 78 -12.09 -12.68 10.58
CA GLY A 78 -12.55 -12.81 11.96
C GLY A 78 -13.06 -11.48 12.52
N LYS A 79 -12.46 -11.00 13.61
CA LYS A 79 -12.81 -9.71 14.25
C LYS A 79 -12.46 -8.48 13.39
N ALA A 80 -11.59 -8.62 12.41
CA ALA A 80 -11.22 -7.58 11.45
C ALA A 80 -12.14 -7.53 10.22
N GLY A 81 -13.24 -8.32 10.21
CA GLY A 81 -14.26 -8.33 9.17
C GLY A 81 -14.99 -7.00 9.09
N LEU A 82 -15.30 -6.55 7.87
CA LEU A 82 -15.99 -5.29 7.60
C LEU A 82 -17.47 -5.48 7.28
N GLY A 83 -17.90 -6.71 7.10
CA GLY A 83 -19.26 -7.14 6.78
C GLY A 83 -19.26 -8.60 6.41
N HIS A 84 -20.42 -9.11 6.01
CA HIS A 84 -20.61 -10.51 5.64
C HIS A 84 -20.75 -10.69 4.13
N THR A 85 -20.22 -11.79 3.63
CA THR A 85 -20.43 -12.22 2.25
C THR A 85 -21.87 -12.67 2.04
N GLU A 86 -22.54 -12.05 1.07
CA GLU A 86 -23.94 -12.33 0.70
C GLU A 86 -23.99 -12.86 -0.74
N LEU A 87 -24.78 -13.90 -0.96
CA LEU A 87 -25.11 -14.36 -2.30
C LEU A 87 -26.32 -13.56 -2.79
N LEU A 88 -26.19 -12.95 -3.95
CA LEU A 88 -27.23 -12.13 -4.56
C LEU A 88 -27.87 -12.87 -5.74
N ASP A 89 -29.18 -12.77 -5.87
CA ASP A 89 -29.88 -13.15 -7.08
C ASP A 89 -29.65 -12.11 -8.21
N THR A 90 -30.28 -12.32 -9.36
CA THR A 90 -30.12 -11.43 -10.53
C THR A 90 -30.64 -10.03 -10.25
N GLU A 91 -31.79 -9.91 -9.60
CA GLU A 91 -32.42 -8.62 -9.32
C GLU A 91 -31.62 -7.83 -8.29
N GLN A 92 -31.23 -8.45 -7.20
CA GLN A 92 -30.36 -7.87 -6.16
C GLN A 92 -29.01 -7.44 -6.73
N THR A 93 -28.45 -8.23 -7.66
CA THR A 93 -27.19 -7.88 -8.32
C THR A 93 -27.33 -6.63 -9.19
N CYS A 94 -28.41 -6.52 -9.97
CA CYS A 94 -28.71 -5.34 -10.76
C CYS A 94 -28.92 -4.09 -9.89
N GLN A 95 -29.62 -4.24 -8.76
CA GLN A 95 -29.84 -3.15 -7.80
C GLN A 95 -28.53 -2.68 -7.16
N ALA A 96 -27.68 -3.62 -6.75
CA ALA A 96 -26.41 -3.32 -6.09
C ALA A 96 -25.32 -2.83 -7.07
N LEU A 97 -25.44 -3.16 -8.36
CA LEU A 97 -24.52 -2.77 -9.43
C LEU A 97 -25.28 -2.29 -10.66
N PRO A 98 -25.79 -1.02 -10.66
CA PRO A 98 -26.67 -0.50 -11.72
C PRO A 98 -26.08 -0.51 -13.13
N GLY A 99 -24.74 -0.57 -13.25
CA GLY A 99 -24.04 -0.63 -14.55
C GLY A 99 -23.77 -2.04 -15.05
N VAL A 100 -24.25 -3.09 -14.37
CA VAL A 100 -24.00 -4.48 -14.76
C VAL A 100 -24.85 -4.83 -15.99
N LYS A 101 -24.27 -5.59 -16.92
CA LYS A 101 -25.00 -6.12 -18.08
C LYS A 101 -26.00 -7.20 -17.60
N PRO A 102 -27.33 -7.02 -17.79
CA PRO A 102 -28.33 -7.96 -17.26
C PRO A 102 -28.46 -9.24 -18.10
N GLU A 103 -28.13 -9.19 -19.40
CA GLU A 103 -28.27 -10.35 -20.28
C GLU A 103 -27.31 -11.47 -19.88
N GLY A 104 -27.88 -12.62 -19.54
CA GLY A 104 -27.11 -13.79 -19.11
C GLY A 104 -26.63 -13.76 -17.65
N LEU A 105 -26.93 -12.70 -16.90
CA LEU A 105 -26.62 -12.60 -15.48
C LEU A 105 -27.35 -13.71 -14.70
N LYS A 106 -26.63 -14.38 -13.81
CA LYS A 106 -27.12 -15.49 -12.96
C LYS A 106 -27.19 -15.14 -11.48
N GLY A 107 -26.70 -13.96 -11.12
CA GLY A 107 -26.61 -13.48 -9.75
C GLY A 107 -25.25 -12.86 -9.49
N GLY A 108 -24.87 -12.74 -8.23
CA GLY A 108 -23.60 -12.19 -7.81
C GLY A 108 -23.23 -12.56 -6.38
N VAL A 109 -22.07 -12.07 -5.98
CA VAL A 109 -21.61 -12.19 -4.59
C VAL A 109 -21.21 -10.80 -4.12
N LYS A 110 -21.81 -10.34 -3.03
CA LYS A 110 -21.43 -9.12 -2.33
C LYS A 110 -20.45 -9.48 -1.23
N TYR A 111 -19.37 -8.73 -1.13
CA TYR A 111 -18.38 -8.85 -0.06
C TYR A 111 -17.86 -7.47 0.33
N TRP A 112 -17.08 -7.39 1.40
CA TRP A 112 -16.63 -6.14 1.96
C TRP A 112 -15.10 -6.05 1.95
N ASP A 113 -14.62 -4.88 1.56
CA ASP A 113 -13.21 -4.52 1.71
C ASP A 113 -13.09 -3.05 2.14
N GLY A 114 -11.88 -2.49 2.23
CA GLY A 114 -11.67 -1.12 2.65
C GLY A 114 -11.45 -0.18 1.47
N GLN A 115 -11.92 1.05 1.61
CA GLN A 115 -11.55 2.18 0.76
C GLN A 115 -10.85 3.24 1.59
N PHE A 116 -9.90 3.96 1.03
CA PHE A 116 -9.20 5.04 1.73
C PHE A 116 -8.79 6.20 0.80
N ASP A 117 -8.53 7.37 1.41
CA ASP A 117 -7.91 8.49 0.72
C ASP A 117 -6.38 8.35 0.85
N ASP A 118 -5.75 7.83 -0.18
CA ASP A 118 -4.33 7.50 -0.22
C ASP A 118 -3.42 8.72 -0.05
N ALA A 119 -3.74 9.82 -0.73
CA ALA A 119 -2.95 11.06 -0.65
C ALA A 119 -3.04 11.70 0.74
N ARG A 120 -4.25 11.73 1.32
CA ARG A 120 -4.45 12.27 2.67
C ARG A 120 -3.82 11.37 3.74
N LEU A 121 -3.86 10.05 3.56
CA LEU A 121 -3.19 9.13 4.47
C LEU A 121 -1.66 9.36 4.45
N ALA A 122 -1.04 9.49 3.28
CA ALA A 122 0.38 9.81 3.17
C ALA A 122 0.73 11.14 3.86
N LEU A 123 -0.11 12.17 3.69
CA LEU A 123 0.07 13.45 4.36
C LEU A 123 -0.13 13.36 5.89
N ALA A 124 -1.08 12.55 6.34
CA ALA A 124 -1.30 12.30 7.77
C ALA A 124 -0.09 11.59 8.41
N LEU A 125 0.49 10.60 7.71
CA LEU A 125 1.73 9.94 8.13
C LEU A 125 2.90 10.92 8.19
N ALA A 126 3.07 11.79 7.19
CA ALA A 126 4.08 12.83 7.20
C ALA A 126 3.96 13.74 8.44
N ARG A 127 2.76 14.25 8.72
CA ARG A 127 2.48 15.04 9.94
C ARG A 127 2.73 14.28 11.24
N THR A 128 2.51 12.98 11.23
CA THR A 128 2.77 12.13 12.40
C THR A 128 4.28 12.00 12.65
N VAL A 129 5.08 11.84 11.60
CA VAL A 129 6.55 11.83 11.70
C VAL A 129 7.06 13.16 12.27
N GLU A 130 6.55 14.28 11.79
CA GLU A 130 6.91 15.62 12.29
C GLU A 130 6.57 15.79 13.77
N ARG A 131 5.37 15.37 14.19
CA ARG A 131 4.96 15.39 15.61
C ARG A 131 5.81 14.48 16.50
N ALA A 132 6.35 13.41 15.93
CA ALA A 132 7.28 12.51 16.62
C ALA A 132 8.73 13.04 16.66
N GLY A 133 8.98 14.26 16.20
CA GLY A 133 10.30 14.90 16.17
C GLY A 133 11.15 14.54 14.94
N GLY A 134 10.59 13.87 13.95
CA GLY A 134 11.27 13.61 12.69
C GLY A 134 11.25 14.83 11.76
N HIS A 135 12.25 14.94 10.90
CA HIS A 135 12.33 15.99 9.90
C HIS A 135 11.96 15.45 8.53
N LEU A 136 11.13 16.21 7.80
CA LEU A 136 10.65 15.86 6.47
C LEU A 136 11.03 16.93 5.48
N PHE A 137 11.66 16.53 4.41
CA PHE A 137 12.08 17.45 3.35
C PHE A 137 11.52 16.98 2.02
N ASN A 138 10.55 17.69 1.49
CA ASN A 138 10.08 17.52 0.12
C ASN A 138 10.98 18.32 -0.83
N TYR A 139 10.92 18.02 -2.13
CA TYR A 139 11.77 18.61 -3.16
C TYR A 139 13.29 18.43 -2.94
N MET A 140 13.68 17.56 -2.02
CA MET A 140 15.06 17.17 -1.78
C MET A 140 15.30 15.80 -2.43
N LYS A 141 16.22 15.77 -3.41
CA LYS A 141 16.63 14.53 -4.06
C LYS A 141 17.94 14.06 -3.47
N VAL A 142 18.02 12.79 -3.08
CA VAL A 142 19.31 12.16 -2.82
C VAL A 142 20.00 11.96 -4.16
N SER A 143 21.06 12.73 -4.43
CA SER A 143 21.85 12.63 -5.66
C SER A 143 23.04 11.71 -5.50
N HIS A 144 23.56 11.57 -4.27
CA HIS A 144 24.69 10.72 -3.96
C HIS A 144 24.55 10.09 -2.58
N LEU A 145 25.02 8.84 -2.44
CA LEU A 145 25.04 8.10 -1.18
C LEU A 145 26.37 7.35 -1.08
N GLN A 146 27.19 7.72 -0.11
CA GLN A 146 28.50 7.14 0.10
C GLN A 146 28.61 6.51 1.49
N GLY A 147 29.17 5.30 1.55
CA GLY A 147 29.60 4.69 2.81
C GLY A 147 30.90 5.32 3.30
N LEU A 148 30.95 5.68 4.58
CA LEU A 148 32.14 6.24 5.22
C LEU A 148 33.01 5.13 5.78
N THR A 149 34.30 5.10 5.41
CA THR A 149 35.32 4.23 5.97
C THR A 149 35.97 4.91 7.17
N GLY A 150 36.18 4.16 8.26
CA GLY A 150 36.75 4.66 9.50
C GLY A 150 35.70 5.08 10.52
N GLY A 151 35.99 4.86 11.80
CA GLY A 151 35.10 5.21 12.90
C GLY A 151 35.06 6.72 13.11
N ARG A 152 33.89 7.33 12.94
CA ARG A 152 33.66 8.74 13.27
C ARG A 152 33.19 8.89 14.72
N PRO A 153 33.59 9.97 15.43
CA PRO A 153 33.16 10.20 16.82
C PRO A 153 31.63 10.35 16.97
N ASP A 154 30.95 10.84 15.92
CA ASP A 154 29.49 11.02 15.85
C ASP A 154 28.75 9.72 15.50
N GLY A 155 29.49 8.65 15.18
CA GLY A 155 28.95 7.34 14.78
C GLY A 155 28.34 7.32 13.38
N ALA A 156 28.54 8.36 12.57
CA ALA A 156 28.08 8.39 11.19
C ALA A 156 28.80 7.34 10.33
N ARG A 157 28.01 6.64 9.51
CA ARG A 157 28.48 5.59 8.60
C ARG A 157 28.21 5.92 7.14
N PHE A 158 27.38 6.91 6.89
CA PHE A 158 26.96 7.30 5.54
C PHE A 158 27.01 8.83 5.40
N GLU A 159 27.41 9.29 4.23
CA GLU A 159 27.23 10.67 3.77
C GLU A 159 26.26 10.66 2.59
N LEU A 160 25.23 11.52 2.66
CA LEU A 160 24.27 11.74 1.59
C LEU A 160 24.43 13.15 1.06
N THR A 161 24.43 13.29 -0.26
CA THR A 161 24.29 14.59 -0.94
C THR A 161 22.84 14.75 -1.36
N LEU A 162 22.23 15.86 -0.95
CA LEU A 162 20.85 16.23 -1.23
C LEU A 162 20.82 17.43 -2.16
N GLU A 163 20.15 17.31 -3.30
CA GLU A 163 19.86 18.41 -4.21
C GLU A 163 18.53 19.07 -3.87
N ASN A 164 18.54 20.35 -3.54
CA ASN A 164 17.32 21.14 -3.43
C ASN A 164 16.81 21.50 -4.83
N ARG A 165 15.65 20.97 -5.18
CA ARG A 165 15.05 21.18 -6.50
C ARG A 165 14.32 22.51 -6.68
N ARG A 166 14.18 23.31 -5.62
CA ARG A 166 13.56 24.64 -5.66
C ARG A 166 14.58 25.77 -5.73
N GLU A 167 15.64 25.66 -4.94
CA GLU A 167 16.58 26.76 -4.69
C GLU A 167 17.99 26.52 -5.25
N MET A 168 18.16 25.46 -6.06
CA MET A 168 19.45 25.15 -6.69
C MET A 168 20.61 25.09 -5.70
N GLY A 169 20.47 24.30 -4.64
CA GLY A 169 21.53 24.12 -3.63
C GLY A 169 21.78 22.64 -3.34
N GLU A 170 22.99 22.36 -2.86
CA GLU A 170 23.38 21.05 -2.37
C GLU A 170 23.60 21.08 -0.86
N TYR A 171 23.20 20.02 -0.19
CA TYR A 171 23.38 19.82 1.25
C TYR A 171 24.00 18.47 1.51
N LYS A 172 24.90 18.39 2.48
CA LYS A 172 25.46 17.13 2.96
C LYS A 172 24.83 16.73 4.27
N VAL A 173 24.42 15.47 4.38
CA VAL A 173 23.83 14.90 5.58
C VAL A 173 24.62 13.67 5.98
N LEU A 174 24.98 13.60 7.25
CA LEU A 174 25.64 12.44 7.85
C LEU A 174 24.61 11.58 8.57
N ALA A 175 24.65 10.27 8.34
CA ALA A 175 23.69 9.33 8.94
C ALA A 175 24.39 8.09 9.50
N ARG A 176 23.84 7.55 10.59
CA ARG A 176 24.26 6.25 11.14
C ARG A 176 23.68 5.09 10.34
N SER A 177 22.49 5.26 9.80
CA SER A 177 21.80 4.27 8.98
C SER A 177 20.98 4.98 7.90
N VAL A 178 20.82 4.31 6.76
CA VAL A 178 19.99 4.79 5.65
C VAL A 178 19.00 3.70 5.28
N VAL A 179 17.71 4.05 5.21
CA VAL A 179 16.66 3.15 4.72
C VAL A 179 16.24 3.61 3.34
N ASN A 180 16.49 2.78 2.34
CA ASN A 180 16.07 3.05 0.98
C ASN A 180 14.61 2.58 0.78
N ALA A 181 13.65 3.49 0.90
CA ALA A 181 12.23 3.27 0.70
C ALA A 181 11.70 4.00 -0.55
N THR A 182 12.52 4.12 -1.59
CA THR A 182 12.22 4.93 -2.78
C THR A 182 11.29 4.25 -3.81
N GLY A 183 10.67 3.12 -3.46
CA GLY A 183 9.71 2.44 -4.32
C GLY A 183 10.34 2.00 -5.65
N VAL A 184 9.78 2.46 -6.76
CA VAL A 184 10.24 2.09 -8.12
C VAL A 184 11.67 2.58 -8.45
N TRP A 185 12.26 3.46 -7.65
CA TRP A 185 13.62 3.96 -7.81
C TRP A 185 14.65 3.28 -6.88
N VAL A 186 14.25 2.25 -6.13
CA VAL A 186 15.10 1.58 -5.14
C VAL A 186 16.41 1.05 -5.75
N ASP A 187 16.32 0.45 -6.93
CA ASP A 187 17.49 -0.13 -7.62
C ASP A 187 18.45 0.94 -8.16
N ALA A 188 17.95 2.09 -8.59
CA ALA A 188 18.78 3.19 -9.07
C ALA A 188 19.67 3.72 -7.92
N LEU A 189 19.11 3.95 -6.74
CA LEU A 189 19.85 4.40 -5.58
C LEU A 189 20.81 3.30 -5.05
N ARG A 190 20.38 2.05 -5.06
CA ARG A 190 21.22 0.91 -4.66
C ARG A 190 22.46 0.76 -5.55
N LYS A 191 22.30 0.85 -6.87
CA LYS A 191 23.43 0.77 -7.81
C LYS A 191 24.43 1.90 -7.58
N GLN A 192 23.95 3.09 -7.33
CA GLN A 192 24.80 4.26 -7.05
C GLN A 192 25.64 4.06 -5.78
N SER A 193 25.07 3.54 -4.71
CA SER A 193 25.80 3.27 -3.45
C SER A 193 26.82 2.14 -3.56
N LEU A 194 26.64 1.18 -4.49
CA LEU A 194 27.56 0.06 -4.69
C LEU A 194 28.78 0.43 -5.53
N THR A 195 28.64 1.33 -6.50
CA THR A 195 29.76 1.80 -7.34
C THR A 195 30.83 2.52 -6.53
N ASP A 196 30.44 3.22 -5.48
CA ASP A 196 31.37 3.96 -4.63
C ASP A 196 32.10 3.09 -3.59
N SER A 197 31.54 1.95 -3.22
CA SER A 197 32.13 1.03 -2.25
C SER A 197 33.14 0.04 -2.84
N GLY A 198 33.41 0.11 -4.14
CA GLY A 198 34.34 -0.80 -4.83
C GLY A 198 33.90 -2.28 -4.85
N GLN A 199 32.69 -2.59 -4.39
CA GLN A 199 32.09 -3.92 -4.42
C GLN A 199 31.03 -3.99 -5.52
N ALA A 200 31.47 -4.08 -6.76
CA ALA A 200 30.62 -4.61 -7.82
C ALA A 200 30.44 -6.10 -7.59
N GLN A 201 29.26 -6.52 -7.15
CA GLN A 201 28.86 -7.93 -7.29
C GLN A 201 27.43 -8.03 -7.82
N PRO A 202 27.20 -9.10 -8.64
CA PRO A 202 26.12 -9.27 -9.60
C PRO A 202 24.76 -9.47 -8.98
#